data_5154172aeb11190e2fe1f466e7b5e539
#
_entry.id   5154172aeb11190e2fe1f466e7b5e539
#
_cell.length_a   1.000
_cell.length_b   1.000
_cell.length_c   1.000
_cell.angle_alpha   90.00
_cell.angle_beta   90.00
_cell.angle_gamma   90.00
#
_symmetry.space_group_name_H-M   'P 1'
#
loop_
_entity.id
_entity.type
_entity.pdbx_description
1 polymer ?
#
loop_
_entity_poly.entity_id
_entity_poly.type
_entity_poly.pdbx_seq_one_letter_code
_entity_poly.pdbx_strand_id
1 'polypeptide(L)'
;AKNLFISQPALSTYIKKTENELGIQIFDRTSLPVRPTEAGELYIQAIQRIMTVEKDLSAQLAELSNLERGHLVVAGANFFSAYILPPILHSFIQKYPKIDIQIMESDSTSLYTEAVQDNIDLILDAGVCDQNLFTTEYLCSEQILFAVPSSNPLNQQFADIVLTREDILDKKHLSPDQAAVPLDAFQEERLILLRKGHDLHTRSISICERAGFTPHNPMYLNQLSTSANIAAQGLGCSFLTDTLIQYGPLRDDSLL
;
A
#
# COMPACT_ATOMS: atom_id res chain seq x y z
N ALA A 1 -6.08 -10.73 -24.66
CA ALA A 1 -6.78 -11.92 -25.15
C ALA A 1 -6.98 -12.95 -24.03
N LYS A 2 -5.93 -13.35 -23.29
CA LYS A 2 -6.06 -14.33 -22.20
C LYS A 2 -7.03 -13.85 -21.12
N ASN A 3 -6.89 -12.62 -20.64
CA ASN A 3 -7.73 -12.03 -19.57
C ASN A 3 -9.18 -11.77 -20.01
N LEU A 4 -9.46 -11.69 -21.31
CA LEU A 4 -10.79 -11.45 -21.85
C LEU A 4 -11.48 -12.74 -22.34
N PHE A 5 -10.88 -13.91 -22.13
CA PHE A 5 -11.38 -15.22 -22.58
C PHE A 5 -11.74 -15.27 -24.07
N ILE A 6 -11.06 -14.47 -24.90
CA ILE A 6 -11.23 -14.44 -26.35
C ILE A 6 -9.94 -14.81 -27.06
N SER A 7 -10.04 -15.30 -28.30
CA SER A 7 -8.86 -15.61 -29.10
C SER A 7 -8.14 -14.33 -29.56
N GLN A 8 -6.81 -14.40 -29.73
CA GLN A 8 -6.03 -13.27 -30.23
C GLN A 8 -6.53 -12.76 -31.62
N PRO A 9 -6.91 -13.62 -32.59
CA PRO A 9 -7.50 -13.15 -33.85
C PRO A 9 -8.80 -12.37 -33.64
N ALA A 10 -9.69 -12.84 -32.75
CA ALA A 10 -10.91 -12.13 -32.42
C ALA A 10 -10.65 -10.75 -31.85
N LEU A 11 -9.75 -10.62 -30.87
CA LEU A 11 -9.35 -9.33 -30.31
C LEU A 11 -8.78 -8.40 -31.39
N SER A 12 -7.89 -8.90 -32.26
CA SER A 12 -7.31 -8.11 -33.35
C SER A 12 -8.38 -7.62 -34.34
N THR A 13 -9.37 -8.45 -34.60
CA THR A 13 -10.50 -8.09 -35.48
C THR A 13 -11.39 -7.01 -34.89
N TYR A 14 -11.68 -7.09 -33.59
CA TYR A 14 -12.43 -6.06 -32.87
C TYR A 14 -11.71 -4.71 -32.91
N ILE A 15 -10.42 -4.69 -32.58
CA ILE A 15 -9.63 -3.47 -32.58
C ILE A 15 -9.60 -2.84 -33.98
N LYS A 16 -9.35 -3.65 -35.03
CA LYS A 16 -9.35 -3.16 -36.43
C LYS A 16 -10.71 -2.59 -36.85
N LYS A 17 -11.79 -3.22 -36.40
CA LYS A 17 -13.16 -2.73 -36.70
C LYS A 17 -13.36 -1.35 -36.05
N THR A 18 -12.99 -1.17 -34.80
CA THR A 18 -13.08 0.11 -34.08
C THR A 18 -12.19 1.18 -34.74
N GLU A 19 -10.96 0.83 -35.10
CA GLU A 19 -10.03 1.73 -35.81
C GLU A 19 -10.60 2.20 -37.16
N ASN A 20 -11.27 1.29 -37.91
CA ASN A 20 -11.90 1.61 -39.19
C ASN A 20 -13.14 2.51 -38.99
N GLU A 21 -13.95 2.24 -37.98
CA GLU A 21 -15.16 3.04 -37.68
C GLU A 21 -14.80 4.47 -37.27
N LEU A 22 -13.69 4.63 -36.53
CA LEU A 22 -13.18 5.93 -36.08
C LEU A 22 -12.32 6.64 -37.12
N GLY A 23 -11.81 5.93 -38.12
CA GLY A 23 -10.90 6.47 -39.10
C GLY A 23 -9.49 6.78 -38.58
N ILE A 24 -9.11 6.20 -37.43
CA ILE A 24 -7.82 6.42 -36.76
C ILE A 24 -7.19 5.08 -36.34
N GLN A 25 -5.88 5.06 -36.19
CA GLN A 25 -5.16 3.94 -35.58
C GLN A 25 -5.06 4.17 -34.07
N ILE A 26 -5.58 3.23 -33.27
CA ILE A 26 -5.51 3.27 -31.80
C ILE A 26 -4.16 2.71 -31.32
N PHE A 27 -3.60 1.70 -32.02
CA PHE A 27 -2.35 1.07 -31.64
C PHE A 27 -1.29 1.15 -32.74
N ASP A 28 -0.08 1.54 -32.35
CA ASP A 28 1.11 1.39 -33.18
C ASP A 28 1.59 -0.06 -33.14
N ARG A 29 1.48 -0.73 -34.29
CA ARG A 29 1.89 -2.13 -34.47
C ARG A 29 3.29 -2.29 -35.02
N THR A 30 3.96 -1.18 -35.34
CA THR A 30 5.34 -1.17 -35.85
C THR A 30 6.35 -1.27 -34.72
N SER A 31 5.95 -0.88 -33.51
CA SER A 31 6.77 -0.97 -32.29
C SER A 31 6.53 -2.30 -31.54
N LEU A 32 7.58 -2.84 -30.92
CA LEU A 32 7.52 -3.95 -29.97
C LEU A 32 8.08 -3.50 -28.62
N PRO A 33 7.30 -3.54 -27.55
CA PRO A 33 5.90 -3.93 -27.47
C PRO A 33 4.95 -2.94 -28.17
N VAL A 34 3.78 -3.43 -28.62
CA VAL A 34 2.71 -2.60 -29.20
C VAL A 34 2.31 -1.52 -28.20
N ARG A 35 2.21 -0.27 -28.65
CA ARG A 35 1.86 0.88 -27.84
C ARG A 35 0.64 1.61 -28.39
N PRO A 36 -0.17 2.30 -27.56
CA PRO A 36 -1.15 3.22 -28.06
C PRO A 36 -0.50 4.34 -28.89
N THR A 37 -1.21 4.81 -29.91
CA THR A 37 -0.90 6.07 -30.60
C THR A 37 -1.40 7.24 -29.75
N GLU A 38 -1.04 8.49 -30.09
CA GLU A 38 -1.59 9.68 -29.44
C GLU A 38 -3.13 9.70 -29.51
N ALA A 39 -3.69 9.37 -30.66
CA ALA A 39 -5.15 9.22 -30.82
C ALA A 39 -5.70 8.03 -30.01
N GLY A 40 -4.91 6.97 -29.88
CA GLY A 40 -5.25 5.81 -29.06
C GLY A 40 -5.31 6.15 -27.57
N GLU A 41 -4.38 6.95 -27.06
CA GLU A 41 -4.40 7.41 -25.66
C GLU A 41 -5.64 8.25 -25.37
N LEU A 42 -5.97 9.19 -26.26
CA LEU A 42 -7.19 9.99 -26.14
C LEU A 42 -8.45 9.12 -26.16
N TYR A 43 -8.49 8.11 -27.03
CA TYR A 43 -9.60 7.18 -27.12
C TYR A 43 -9.74 6.35 -25.84
N ILE A 44 -8.65 5.80 -25.31
CA ILE A 44 -8.64 5.03 -24.04
C ILE A 44 -9.15 5.88 -22.90
N GLN A 45 -8.66 7.12 -22.76
CA GLN A 45 -9.13 8.04 -21.73
C GLN A 45 -10.62 8.35 -21.86
N ALA A 46 -11.13 8.54 -23.08
CA ALA A 46 -12.56 8.77 -23.31
C ALA A 46 -13.40 7.55 -22.91
N ILE A 47 -12.98 6.33 -23.25
CA ILE A 47 -13.66 5.09 -22.84
C ILE A 47 -13.66 4.94 -21.32
N GLN A 48 -12.56 5.20 -20.65
CA GLN A 48 -12.47 5.17 -19.18
C GLN A 48 -13.49 6.11 -18.53
N ARG A 49 -13.63 7.33 -19.04
CA ARG A 49 -14.65 8.29 -18.56
C ARG A 49 -16.07 7.78 -18.79
N ILE A 50 -16.35 7.17 -19.94
CA ILE A 50 -17.67 6.58 -20.23
C ILE A 50 -17.98 5.46 -19.24
N MET A 51 -17.02 4.57 -18.96
CA MET A 51 -17.18 3.49 -18.00
C MET A 51 -17.43 4.02 -16.57
N THR A 52 -16.75 5.10 -16.18
CA THR A 52 -17.02 5.74 -14.89
C THR A 52 -18.44 6.29 -14.82
N VAL A 53 -18.91 7.00 -15.85
CA VAL A 53 -20.28 7.54 -15.88
C VAL A 53 -21.33 6.42 -15.84
N GLU A 54 -21.10 5.31 -16.55
CA GLU A 54 -21.99 4.15 -16.54
C GLU A 54 -22.04 3.50 -15.14
N LYS A 55 -20.90 3.39 -14.47
CA LYS A 55 -20.80 2.90 -13.09
C LYS A 55 -21.57 3.82 -12.12
N ASP A 56 -21.36 5.13 -12.20
CA ASP A 56 -22.06 6.13 -11.37
C ASP A 56 -23.57 6.07 -11.56
N LEU A 57 -24.04 5.95 -12.82
CA LEU A 57 -25.46 5.79 -13.12
C LEU A 57 -26.00 4.50 -12.49
N SER A 58 -25.29 3.43 -12.61
CA SER A 58 -25.68 2.13 -12.02
C SER A 58 -25.77 2.20 -10.49
N ALA A 59 -24.84 2.92 -9.83
CA ALA A 59 -24.87 3.15 -8.39
C ALA A 59 -26.09 4.00 -7.99
N GLN A 60 -26.37 5.12 -8.70
CA GLN A 60 -27.53 5.96 -8.45
C GLN A 60 -28.87 5.22 -8.65
N LEU A 61 -28.97 4.37 -9.67
CA LEU A 61 -30.14 3.52 -9.90
C LEU A 61 -30.32 2.48 -8.80
N ALA A 62 -29.22 1.93 -8.29
CA ALA A 62 -29.23 1.00 -7.15
C ALA A 62 -29.72 1.69 -5.86
N GLU A 63 -29.30 2.92 -5.59
CA GLU A 63 -29.81 3.72 -4.46
C GLU A 63 -31.33 3.97 -4.58
N LEU A 64 -31.81 4.36 -5.75
CA LEU A 64 -33.24 4.62 -5.99
C LEU A 64 -34.11 3.36 -5.81
N SER A 65 -33.55 2.19 -6.06
CA SER A 65 -34.28 0.93 -5.99
C SER A 65 -34.22 0.24 -4.63
N ASN A 66 -33.62 0.85 -3.60
CA ASN A 66 -33.30 0.21 -2.31
C ASN A 66 -32.59 -1.14 -2.46
N LEU A 67 -31.90 -1.34 -3.58
CA LEU A 67 -31.12 -2.54 -3.83
C LEU A 67 -29.77 -2.33 -3.12
N GLU A 68 -29.66 -2.82 -1.92
CA GLU A 68 -28.41 -2.98 -1.14
C GLU A 68 -27.48 -3.99 -1.85
N ARG A 69 -27.31 -3.87 -3.15
CA ARG A 69 -26.47 -4.72 -3.98
C ARG A 69 -25.48 -3.83 -4.71
N GLY A 70 -24.23 -4.24 -4.73
CA GLY A 70 -23.17 -3.50 -5.41
C GLY A 70 -21.90 -4.30 -5.47
N HIS A 71 -20.88 -3.68 -6.06
CA HIS A 71 -19.52 -4.18 -6.09
C HIS A 71 -18.63 -3.11 -5.52
N LEU A 72 -17.72 -3.50 -4.62
CA LEU A 72 -16.77 -2.60 -3.96
C LEU A 72 -15.36 -3.15 -4.15
N VAL A 73 -14.52 -2.40 -4.85
CA VAL A 73 -13.10 -2.73 -5.02
C VAL A 73 -12.29 -1.93 -4.02
N VAL A 74 -11.66 -2.62 -3.08
CA VAL A 74 -10.82 -2.02 -2.05
C VAL A 74 -9.38 -2.43 -2.28
N ALA A 75 -8.48 -1.47 -2.33
CA ALA A 75 -7.06 -1.74 -2.49
C ALA A 75 -6.26 -1.25 -1.29
N GLY A 76 -5.09 -1.85 -1.09
CA GLY A 76 -4.14 -1.42 -0.07
C GLY A 76 -2.77 -2.02 -0.31
N ALA A 77 -1.74 -1.39 0.27
CA ALA A 77 -0.43 -2.01 0.34
C ALA A 77 -0.49 -3.30 1.17
N ASN A 78 0.42 -4.23 0.89
CA ASN A 78 0.44 -5.60 1.44
C ASN A 78 0.11 -5.69 2.93
N PHE A 79 0.69 -4.80 3.74
CA PHE A 79 0.42 -4.80 5.18
C PHE A 79 -1.04 -4.46 5.50
N PHE A 80 -1.58 -3.41 4.88
CA PHE A 80 -2.96 -2.97 5.11
C PHE A 80 -3.97 -4.02 4.62
N SER A 81 -3.71 -4.62 3.46
CA SER A 81 -4.56 -5.68 2.89
C SER A 81 -4.56 -6.95 3.74
N ALA A 82 -3.42 -7.30 4.34
CA ALA A 82 -3.29 -8.52 5.13
C ALA A 82 -3.83 -8.39 6.56
N TYR A 83 -3.69 -7.23 7.20
CA TYR A 83 -3.90 -7.11 8.65
C TYR A 83 -4.94 -6.06 9.06
N ILE A 84 -5.11 -4.98 8.30
CA ILE A 84 -6.02 -3.88 8.65
C ILE A 84 -7.38 -4.02 7.98
N LEU A 85 -7.41 -4.31 6.68
CA LEU A 85 -8.67 -4.43 5.94
C LEU A 85 -9.55 -5.60 6.39
N PRO A 86 -9.05 -6.82 6.69
CA PRO A 86 -9.91 -7.96 6.95
C PRO A 86 -10.91 -7.77 8.08
N PRO A 87 -10.59 -7.27 9.28
CA PRO A 87 -11.58 -7.05 10.33
C PRO A 87 -12.60 -5.95 9.97
N ILE A 88 -12.19 -4.93 9.21
CA ILE A 88 -13.08 -3.86 8.73
C ILE A 88 -14.08 -4.44 7.73
N LEU A 89 -13.58 -5.17 6.75
CA LEU A 89 -14.40 -5.79 5.70
C LEU A 89 -15.31 -6.88 6.26
N HIS A 90 -14.87 -7.64 7.26
CA HIS A 90 -15.71 -8.60 7.96
C HIS A 90 -16.95 -7.93 8.56
N SER A 91 -16.76 -6.84 9.29
CA SER A 91 -17.86 -6.07 9.87
C SER A 91 -18.78 -5.47 8.81
N PHE A 92 -18.19 -5.00 7.70
CA PHE A 92 -18.94 -4.43 6.59
C PHE A 92 -19.81 -5.48 5.89
N ILE A 93 -19.25 -6.66 5.58
CA ILE A 93 -19.99 -7.77 4.92
C ILE A 93 -21.16 -8.24 5.79
N GLN A 94 -21.00 -8.28 7.10
CA GLN A 94 -22.11 -8.65 7.99
C GLN A 94 -23.27 -7.66 7.92
N LYS A 95 -22.96 -6.37 7.77
CA LYS A 95 -23.97 -5.32 7.66
C LYS A 95 -24.59 -5.24 6.25
N TYR A 96 -23.79 -5.50 5.22
CA TYR A 96 -24.17 -5.37 3.81
C TYR A 96 -23.88 -6.65 3.01
N PRO A 97 -24.58 -7.78 3.30
CA PRO A 97 -24.25 -9.10 2.77
C PRO A 97 -24.49 -9.27 1.28
N LYS A 98 -25.11 -8.28 0.63
CA LYS A 98 -25.39 -8.31 -0.82
C LYS A 98 -24.39 -7.50 -1.63
N ILE A 99 -23.40 -6.89 -0.98
CA ILE A 99 -22.30 -6.19 -1.66
C ILE A 99 -21.17 -7.19 -1.89
N ASP A 100 -20.78 -7.35 -3.13
CA ASP A 100 -19.61 -8.12 -3.51
C ASP A 100 -18.35 -7.29 -3.29
N ILE A 101 -17.35 -7.84 -2.60
CA ILE A 101 -16.11 -7.13 -2.28
C ILE A 101 -14.95 -7.81 -2.99
N GLN A 102 -14.22 -7.02 -3.74
CA GLN A 102 -12.93 -7.41 -4.31
C GLN A 102 -11.81 -6.68 -3.57
N ILE A 103 -10.82 -7.43 -3.10
CA ILE A 103 -9.59 -6.86 -2.52
C ILE A 103 -8.50 -6.93 -3.58
N MET A 104 -7.84 -5.80 -3.81
CA MET A 104 -6.66 -5.71 -4.66
C MET A 104 -5.45 -5.38 -3.79
N GLU A 105 -4.46 -6.26 -3.84
CA GLU A 105 -3.19 -6.06 -3.16
C GLU A 105 -2.17 -5.55 -4.17
N SER A 106 -1.53 -4.42 -3.85
CA SER A 106 -0.48 -3.84 -4.67
C SER A 106 0.67 -3.34 -3.80
N ASP A 107 1.82 -3.08 -4.39
CA ASP A 107 2.87 -2.37 -3.68
C ASP A 107 2.57 -0.86 -3.65
N SER A 108 3.12 -0.17 -2.64
CA SER A 108 2.87 1.28 -2.45
C SER A 108 3.32 2.14 -3.63
N THR A 109 4.17 1.61 -4.52
CA THR A 109 4.71 2.38 -5.66
C THR A 109 3.77 2.40 -6.85
N SER A 110 2.99 1.33 -7.05
CA SER A 110 2.08 1.15 -8.19
C SER A 110 0.61 1.38 -7.81
N LEU A 111 0.28 1.34 -6.52
CA LEU A 111 -1.08 1.38 -5.98
C LEU A 111 -1.96 2.50 -6.59
N TYR A 112 -1.47 3.74 -6.61
CA TYR A 112 -2.24 4.87 -7.14
C TYR A 112 -2.37 4.85 -8.66
N THR A 113 -1.36 4.33 -9.37
CA THR A 113 -1.40 4.19 -10.83
C THR A 113 -2.42 3.12 -11.22
N GLU A 114 -2.40 1.99 -10.54
CA GLU A 114 -3.35 0.89 -10.73
C GLU A 114 -4.77 1.32 -10.35
N ALA A 115 -4.91 2.13 -9.30
CA ALA A 115 -6.21 2.64 -8.87
C ALA A 115 -6.96 3.40 -9.97
N VAL A 116 -6.23 4.21 -10.74
CA VAL A 116 -6.83 4.95 -11.85
C VAL A 116 -7.19 4.03 -13.03
N GLN A 117 -6.40 2.96 -13.24
CA GLN A 117 -6.58 2.04 -14.36
C GLN A 117 -7.63 0.96 -14.11
N ASP A 118 -7.70 0.46 -12.87
CA ASP A 118 -8.46 -0.75 -12.51
C ASP A 118 -9.80 -0.46 -11.80
N ASN A 119 -10.27 0.79 -11.82
CA ASN A 119 -11.54 1.21 -11.20
C ASN A 119 -11.63 0.82 -9.71
N ILE A 120 -10.60 1.09 -8.94
CA ILE A 120 -10.60 0.91 -7.49
C ILE A 120 -11.48 1.97 -6.85
N ASP A 121 -12.36 1.58 -5.94
CA ASP A 121 -13.28 2.48 -5.25
C ASP A 121 -12.65 3.11 -4.00
N LEU A 122 -11.87 2.33 -3.25
CA LEU A 122 -11.22 2.77 -2.02
C LEU A 122 -9.76 2.29 -1.98
N ILE A 123 -8.88 3.16 -1.49
CA ILE A 123 -7.49 2.82 -1.20
C ILE A 123 -7.25 3.06 0.28
N LEU A 124 -6.63 2.08 0.95
CA LEU A 124 -6.07 2.24 2.29
C LEU A 124 -4.56 2.31 2.19
N ASP A 125 -4.00 3.48 2.50
CA ASP A 125 -2.55 3.71 2.43
C ASP A 125 -2.11 4.77 3.44
N ALA A 126 -0.82 4.80 3.79
CA ALA A 126 -0.19 5.82 4.63
C ALA A 126 0.55 6.89 3.80
N GLY A 127 0.57 6.75 2.49
CA GLY A 127 1.27 7.65 1.57
C GLY A 127 0.54 8.96 1.29
N VAL A 128 1.19 9.81 0.51
CA VAL A 128 0.61 11.06 0.00
C VAL A 128 0.10 10.82 -1.41
N CYS A 129 -1.17 11.13 -1.66
CA CYS A 129 -1.79 11.02 -2.98
C CYS A 129 -2.00 12.38 -3.65
N ASP A 130 -2.22 12.36 -4.96
CA ASP A 130 -2.62 13.54 -5.72
C ASP A 130 -4.07 13.90 -5.41
N GLN A 131 -4.29 15.01 -4.72
CA GLN A 131 -5.62 15.49 -4.33
C GLN A 131 -6.49 15.95 -5.51
N ASN A 132 -5.92 16.08 -6.72
CA ASN A 132 -6.72 16.33 -7.93
C ASN A 132 -7.38 15.05 -8.46
N LEU A 133 -6.86 13.89 -8.10
CA LEU A 133 -7.33 12.57 -8.56
C LEU A 133 -8.09 11.81 -7.46
N PHE A 134 -7.77 12.08 -6.19
CA PHE A 134 -8.30 11.31 -5.05
C PHE A 134 -8.87 12.24 -3.98
N THR A 135 -10.01 11.86 -3.43
CA THR A 135 -10.53 12.43 -2.19
C THR A 135 -9.97 11.62 -1.02
N THR A 136 -9.46 12.30 0.01
CA THR A 136 -8.86 11.65 1.17
C THR A 136 -9.69 11.84 2.42
N GLU A 137 -9.85 10.74 3.16
CA GLU A 137 -10.46 10.72 4.49
C GLU A 137 -9.42 10.24 5.51
N TYR A 138 -9.27 11.00 6.60
CA TYR A 138 -8.35 10.62 7.67
C TYR A 138 -8.94 9.48 8.50
N LEU A 139 -8.22 8.37 8.60
CA LEU A 139 -8.63 7.23 9.40
C LEU A 139 -7.95 7.22 10.78
N CYS A 140 -6.61 7.22 10.82
CA CYS A 140 -5.81 7.23 12.04
C CYS A 140 -4.39 7.72 11.77
N SER A 141 -3.62 7.97 12.83
CA SER A 141 -2.19 8.22 12.74
C SER A 141 -1.41 6.96 13.04
N GLU A 142 -0.27 6.82 12.39
CA GLU A 142 0.69 5.75 12.57
C GLU A 142 2.03 6.34 13.03
N GLN A 143 2.65 5.71 14.05
CA GLN A 143 3.95 6.13 14.57
C GLN A 143 5.05 5.22 14.04
N ILE A 144 6.20 5.80 13.68
CA ILE A 144 7.40 5.04 13.35
C ILE A 144 8.16 4.74 14.61
N LEU A 145 8.46 3.47 14.79
CA LEU A 145 9.25 2.93 15.89
C LEU A 145 10.59 2.40 15.36
N PHE A 146 11.65 2.53 16.13
CA PHE A 146 12.92 1.89 15.83
C PHE A 146 13.02 0.59 16.61
N ALA A 147 12.96 -0.52 15.91
CA ALA A 147 12.97 -1.86 16.50
C ALA A 147 14.36 -2.46 16.49
N VAL A 148 14.80 -2.88 17.66
CA VAL A 148 16.12 -3.46 17.93
C VAL A 148 15.94 -4.91 18.37
N PRO A 149 16.72 -5.89 17.84
CA PRO A 149 16.70 -7.25 18.34
C PRO A 149 16.92 -7.30 19.87
N SER A 150 16.12 -8.06 20.59
CA SER A 150 16.25 -8.18 22.06
C SER A 150 17.64 -8.67 22.51
N SER A 151 18.33 -9.41 21.63
CA SER A 151 19.70 -9.87 21.86
C SER A 151 20.78 -8.82 21.65
N ASN A 152 20.43 -7.61 21.15
CA ASN A 152 21.42 -6.56 20.90
C ASN A 152 21.95 -5.98 22.22
N PRO A 153 23.27 -5.95 22.43
CA PRO A 153 23.87 -5.48 23.69
C PRO A 153 23.60 -3.99 23.98
N LEU A 154 23.32 -3.17 22.97
CA LEU A 154 22.98 -1.75 23.15
C LEU A 154 21.68 -1.55 23.95
N ASN A 155 20.78 -2.53 23.96
CA ASN A 155 19.55 -2.44 24.76
C ASN A 155 19.82 -2.23 26.25
N GLN A 156 20.94 -2.74 26.77
CA GLN A 156 21.31 -2.53 28.17
C GLN A 156 21.61 -1.06 28.49
N GLN A 157 22.11 -0.29 27.53
CA GLN A 157 22.41 1.13 27.68
C GLN A 157 21.16 2.01 27.72
N PHE A 158 20.07 1.51 27.17
CA PHE A 158 18.80 2.23 27.02
C PHE A 158 17.64 1.57 27.75
N ALA A 159 17.94 0.70 28.74
CA ALA A 159 16.93 -0.10 29.46
C ALA A 159 15.79 0.74 30.05
N ASP A 160 16.07 1.98 30.45
CA ASP A 160 15.07 2.88 31.06
C ASP A 160 14.09 3.50 30.04
N ILE A 161 14.39 3.43 28.74
CA ILE A 161 13.56 4.05 27.67
C ILE A 161 13.09 3.04 26.63
N VAL A 162 13.59 1.80 26.69
CA VAL A 162 13.15 0.70 25.83
C VAL A 162 11.67 0.38 26.11
N LEU A 163 10.93 0.16 25.05
CA LEU A 163 9.54 -0.26 25.11
C LEU A 163 9.40 -1.69 24.62
N THR A 164 8.60 -2.46 25.33
CA THR A 164 8.19 -3.80 24.93
C THR A 164 6.97 -3.73 24.01
N ARG A 165 6.64 -4.87 23.40
CA ARG A 165 5.39 -5.00 22.64
C ARG A 165 4.16 -4.62 23.47
N GLU A 166 4.10 -5.03 24.74
CA GLU A 166 2.98 -4.70 25.64
C GLU A 166 2.89 -3.18 25.88
N ASP A 167 4.01 -2.51 26.03
CA ASP A 167 4.06 -1.05 26.19
C ASP A 167 3.50 -0.32 24.96
N ILE A 168 3.76 -0.86 23.75
CA ILE A 168 3.19 -0.31 22.51
C ILE A 168 1.68 -0.55 22.45
N LEU A 169 1.21 -1.75 22.83
CA LEU A 169 -0.23 -2.05 22.89
C LEU A 169 -0.96 -1.18 23.93
N ASP A 170 -0.30 -0.87 25.04
CA ASP A 170 -0.77 0.06 26.07
C ASP A 170 -0.61 1.54 25.68
N LYS A 171 -0.09 1.81 24.49
CA LYS A 171 0.12 3.16 23.94
C LYS A 171 1.10 4.03 24.72
N LYS A 172 2.04 3.43 25.46
CA LYS A 172 3.05 4.19 26.22
C LYS A 172 3.97 5.00 25.32
N HIS A 173 4.24 4.52 24.09
CA HIS A 173 5.03 5.24 23.08
C HIS A 173 4.38 6.58 22.64
N LEU A 174 3.11 6.81 22.93
CA LEU A 174 2.41 8.07 22.65
C LEU A 174 2.48 9.06 23.83
N SER A 175 3.08 8.66 24.96
CA SER A 175 3.24 9.56 26.10
C SER A 175 4.20 10.70 25.76
N PRO A 176 3.87 11.95 26.11
CA PRO A 176 4.78 13.09 25.94
C PRO A 176 6.09 12.95 26.73
N ASP A 177 6.07 12.15 27.81
CA ASP A 177 7.22 11.92 28.68
C ASP A 177 8.11 10.77 28.18
N GLN A 178 7.70 10.04 27.14
CA GLN A 178 8.51 8.95 26.57
C GLN A 178 9.72 9.53 25.83
N ALA A 179 10.90 9.23 26.34
CA ALA A 179 12.14 9.63 25.71
C ALA A 179 12.38 8.82 24.43
N ALA A 180 12.85 9.50 23.39
CA ALA A 180 13.32 8.83 22.18
C ALA A 180 14.77 8.35 22.36
N VAL A 181 15.09 7.19 21.79
CA VAL A 181 16.47 6.69 21.77
C VAL A 181 17.35 7.60 20.90
N PRO A 182 18.61 7.90 21.32
CA PRO A 182 19.59 8.58 20.48
C PRO A 182 20.01 7.63 19.34
N LEU A 183 19.44 7.83 18.16
CA LEU A 183 19.57 6.90 17.05
C LEU A 183 20.99 6.78 16.49
N ASP A 184 21.82 7.82 16.67
CA ASP A 184 23.26 7.82 16.35
C ASP A 184 24.06 6.74 17.10
N ALA A 185 23.59 6.29 18.28
CA ALA A 185 24.18 5.16 18.99
C ALA A 185 24.12 3.84 18.18
N PHE A 186 23.21 3.74 17.21
CA PHE A 186 23.01 2.58 16.36
C PHE A 186 23.59 2.75 14.95
N GLN A 187 24.40 3.77 14.69
CA GLN A 187 24.95 4.08 13.37
C GLN A 187 25.80 2.94 12.76
N GLU A 188 26.45 2.13 13.61
CA GLU A 188 27.26 0.98 13.19
C GLU A 188 26.43 -0.31 13.02
N GLU A 189 25.17 -0.29 13.47
CA GLU A 189 24.29 -1.43 13.35
C GLU A 189 23.80 -1.59 11.89
N ARG A 190 23.62 -2.86 11.49
CA ARG A 190 22.98 -3.12 10.19
C ARG A 190 21.51 -2.73 10.24
N LEU A 191 21.10 -1.84 9.35
CA LEU A 191 19.70 -1.48 9.20
C LEU A 191 19.00 -2.33 8.14
N ILE A 192 17.76 -2.70 8.43
CA ILE A 192 16.84 -3.37 7.53
C ILE A 192 15.80 -2.32 7.12
N LEU A 193 15.80 -1.96 5.85
CA LEU A 193 15.00 -0.87 5.29
C LEU A 193 14.05 -1.40 4.20
N LEU A 194 12.95 -0.73 3.99
CA LEU A 194 12.14 -0.96 2.80
C LEU A 194 12.84 -0.39 1.57
N ARG A 195 12.49 -0.89 0.39
CA ARG A 195 13.04 -0.36 -0.89
C ARG A 195 12.51 1.04 -1.19
N LYS A 196 13.23 1.76 -2.05
CA LYS A 196 12.77 3.04 -2.59
C LYS A 196 11.38 2.90 -3.21
N GLY A 197 10.54 3.92 -2.99
CA GLY A 197 9.15 3.94 -3.41
C GLY A 197 8.16 3.69 -2.27
N HIS A 198 8.58 3.02 -1.19
CA HIS A 198 7.79 2.97 0.03
C HIS A 198 7.94 4.26 0.84
N ASP A 199 6.84 4.79 1.38
CA ASP A 199 6.85 5.99 2.23
C ASP A 199 7.79 5.81 3.42
N LEU A 200 7.72 4.67 4.09
CA LEU A 200 8.57 4.35 5.23
C LEU A 200 10.08 4.36 4.89
N HIS A 201 10.48 4.04 3.63
CA HIS A 201 11.87 4.18 3.21
C HIS A 201 12.34 5.64 3.33
N THR A 202 11.61 6.55 2.72
CA THR A 202 11.96 7.98 2.67
C THR A 202 12.01 8.56 4.09
N ARG A 203 11.03 8.21 4.91
CA ARG A 203 10.95 8.65 6.31
C ARG A 203 12.10 8.08 7.15
N SER A 204 12.43 6.80 7.00
CA SER A 204 13.54 6.15 7.73
C SER A 204 14.87 6.77 7.38
N ILE A 205 15.16 7.02 6.12
CA ILE A 205 16.39 7.72 5.70
C ILE A 205 16.45 9.12 6.29
N SER A 206 15.36 9.88 6.22
CA SER A 206 15.31 11.23 6.80
C SER A 206 15.49 11.22 8.32
N ILE A 207 15.04 10.19 9.03
CA ILE A 207 15.26 10.03 10.48
C ILE A 207 16.76 9.81 10.75
N CYS A 208 17.43 8.92 9.98
CA CYS A 208 18.88 8.69 10.13
C CYS A 208 19.70 9.95 9.82
N GLU A 209 19.37 10.67 8.73
CA GLU A 209 20.05 11.92 8.37
C GLU A 209 19.92 12.99 9.46
N ARG A 210 18.74 13.13 10.07
CA ARG A 210 18.54 14.04 11.23
C ARG A 210 19.32 13.61 12.45
N ALA A 211 19.56 12.31 12.63
CA ALA A 211 20.44 11.77 13.67
C ALA A 211 21.93 11.87 13.34
N GLY A 212 22.29 12.43 12.16
CA GLY A 212 23.68 12.73 11.78
C GLY A 212 24.41 11.60 11.06
N PHE A 213 23.73 10.55 10.59
CA PHE A 213 24.39 9.46 9.88
C PHE A 213 23.57 8.97 8.67
N THR A 214 24.27 8.26 7.78
CA THR A 214 23.66 7.52 6.67
C THR A 214 23.86 6.03 6.89
N PRO A 215 22.84 5.18 6.74
CA PRO A 215 22.96 3.75 6.97
C PRO A 215 24.06 3.09 6.14
N HIS A 216 24.96 2.36 6.79
CA HIS A 216 26.02 1.59 6.15
C HIS A 216 25.50 0.21 5.74
N ASN A 217 25.60 -0.14 4.44
CA ASN A 217 25.27 -1.46 3.90
C ASN A 217 23.91 -2.02 4.40
N PRO A 218 22.81 -1.27 4.24
CA PRO A 218 21.49 -1.71 4.71
C PRO A 218 20.97 -2.89 3.89
N MET A 219 20.16 -3.74 4.52
CA MET A 219 19.38 -4.76 3.84
C MET A 219 18.07 -4.15 3.35
N TYR A 220 17.75 -4.32 2.05
CA TYR A 220 16.52 -3.78 1.45
C TYR A 220 15.48 -4.86 1.21
N LEU A 221 14.26 -4.64 1.69
CA LEU A 221 13.12 -5.56 1.58
C LEU A 221 11.89 -4.85 0.99
N ASN A 222 10.92 -5.63 0.53
CA ASN A 222 9.69 -5.08 -0.05
C ASN A 222 8.54 -4.99 0.96
N GLN A 223 8.58 -5.79 2.03
CA GLN A 223 7.44 -5.92 2.95
C GLN A 223 7.84 -5.60 4.39
N LEU A 224 7.01 -4.82 5.06
CA LEU A 224 7.23 -4.40 6.44
C LEU A 224 7.23 -5.59 7.42
N SER A 225 6.31 -6.53 7.25
CA SER A 225 6.26 -7.74 8.07
C SER A 225 7.50 -8.63 7.91
N THR A 226 8.04 -8.72 6.70
CA THR A 226 9.29 -9.44 6.44
C THR A 226 10.48 -8.74 7.12
N SER A 227 10.52 -7.40 7.07
CA SER A 227 11.54 -6.61 7.75
C SER A 227 11.54 -6.86 9.26
N ALA A 228 10.37 -6.83 9.87
CA ALA A 228 10.20 -7.11 11.29
C ALA A 228 10.63 -8.54 11.67
N ASN A 229 10.23 -9.54 10.89
CA ASN A 229 10.61 -10.93 11.15
C ASN A 229 12.13 -11.17 11.06
N ILE A 230 12.79 -10.54 10.09
CA ILE A 230 14.24 -10.64 9.92
C ILE A 230 14.97 -9.92 11.07
N ALA A 231 14.47 -8.75 11.50
CA ALA A 231 14.99 -8.05 12.67
C ALA A 231 14.82 -8.90 13.93
N ALA A 232 13.66 -9.50 14.15
CA ALA A 232 13.38 -10.41 15.26
C ALA A 232 14.35 -11.62 15.35
N GLN A 233 14.92 -12.03 14.22
CA GLN A 233 15.95 -13.08 14.17
C GLN A 233 17.38 -12.54 14.44
N GLY A 234 17.54 -11.27 14.80
CA GLY A 234 18.85 -10.69 15.15
C GLY A 234 19.71 -10.26 13.96
N LEU A 235 19.14 -10.15 12.75
CA LEU A 235 19.91 -9.84 11.54
C LEU A 235 20.13 -8.34 11.31
N GLY A 236 19.57 -7.48 12.17
CA GLY A 236 19.74 -6.03 12.14
C GLY A 236 18.55 -5.31 12.78
N CYS A 237 18.66 -3.99 12.90
CA CYS A 237 17.61 -3.11 13.40
C CYS A 237 16.69 -2.65 12.26
N SER A 238 15.44 -2.33 12.56
CA SER A 238 14.48 -1.92 11.55
C SER A 238 13.59 -0.78 12.01
N PHE A 239 13.11 0.02 11.06
CA PHE A 239 12.00 0.93 11.32
C PHE A 239 10.69 0.20 11.06
N LEU A 240 9.83 0.17 12.06
CA LEU A 240 8.52 -0.47 12.03
C LEU A 240 7.45 0.58 12.35
N THR A 241 6.19 0.18 12.26
CA THR A 241 5.08 1.03 12.67
C THR A 241 4.36 0.42 13.86
N ASP A 242 3.77 1.25 14.70
CA ASP A 242 2.96 0.81 15.84
C ASP A 242 1.77 -0.03 15.38
N THR A 243 1.22 0.25 14.20
CA THR A 243 0.16 -0.55 13.58
C THR A 243 0.64 -1.97 13.26
N LEU A 244 1.89 -2.16 12.83
CA LEU A 244 2.44 -3.51 12.64
C LEU A 244 2.54 -4.27 13.97
N ILE A 245 2.94 -3.60 15.04
CA ILE A 245 3.01 -4.21 16.38
C ILE A 245 1.62 -4.58 16.88
N GLN A 246 0.63 -3.72 16.63
CA GLN A 246 -0.74 -3.91 17.10
C GLN A 246 -1.51 -4.98 16.32
N TYR A 247 -1.40 -4.99 14.99
CA TYR A 247 -2.24 -5.82 14.11
C TYR A 247 -1.47 -6.92 13.39
N GLY A 248 -0.15 -6.82 13.32
CA GLY A 248 0.69 -7.77 12.61
C GLY A 248 0.96 -9.07 13.37
N PRO A 249 1.70 -10.00 12.76
CA PRO A 249 1.92 -11.34 13.31
C PRO A 249 3.00 -11.42 14.39
N LEU A 250 3.65 -10.32 14.74
CA LEU A 250 4.68 -10.28 15.79
C LEU A 250 4.05 -10.64 17.14
N ARG A 251 4.48 -11.75 17.73
CA ARG A 251 3.84 -12.32 18.92
C ARG A 251 4.76 -12.45 20.13
N ASP A 252 6.04 -12.18 19.98
CA ASP A 252 7.04 -12.34 21.02
C ASP A 252 7.87 -11.07 21.24
N ASP A 253 8.60 -11.04 22.33
CA ASP A 253 9.48 -9.93 22.73
C ASP A 253 10.88 -10.06 22.09
N SER A 254 10.95 -10.55 20.86
CA SER A 254 12.21 -10.67 20.12
C SER A 254 12.75 -9.32 19.60
N LEU A 255 11.91 -8.28 19.66
CA LEU A 255 12.24 -6.88 19.36
C LEU A 255 11.92 -5.98 20.55
N LEU A 256 12.74 -4.99 20.71
CA LEU A 256 12.59 -3.92 21.70
C LEU A 256 12.65 -2.56 21.01
#